data_5a23ae87b6a2c629a71a347e2da7137f
#
_entry.id   5a23ae87b6a2c629a71a347e2da7137f
#
_cell.length_a   1.000
_cell.length_b   1.000
_cell.length_c   1.000
_cell.angle_alpha   90.00
_cell.angle_beta   90.00
_cell.angle_gamma   90.00
#
_symmetry.space_group_name_H-M   'P 1'
#
loop_
_entity.id
_entity.type
_entity.pdbx_description
1 polymer ?
#
loop_
_entity_poly.entity_id
_entity_poly.type
_entity_poly.pdbx_seq_one_letter_code
_entity_poly.pdbx_strand_id
1 'polypeptide(L)'
;MKLRSHILIITGATLLPLLAFVCVTLVLHFESGRESQLQNLVATARALSLALDKDFEARVAALKTLAQSERLHAGDLKTFYAESKRVLPVHEGADAIVLVDAAGRQVANTRRPFGESLSQYSDPGFIKTVIESRRPAVSNLFTTRVVQRPIISIGVPVVIDGVTKYALTMSLSPAFIQRLLEQQAIPSHWLSTIIDANKIIVARTRDVEKLSGKTASPSLTAKSAENSEGWWIGRPFGSENSYVAHRRSSFSGWTVAIAVPVAAVNRPLWQALAFIVGGIVFFILVALGVALLFWRRIVSSITAISEAAKAIGAGATPENEASPIVELDQVRKEIETIAAGRKQDEAQLDYQRQLVRKITESVGEAIFITDTNDRVTFANAAALQTFGFGAEELLGQTLHEKIHYRYPDGRPLPRSECFFARTLAARKVIRNHQDVFFRKDGTAVIVECSHAPLEAEGRSIGALLIARDITEDKRLLEDQRPAAGSHSSI
;
A
#
# COMPACT_ATOMS: atom_id res chain seq x y z
N MET A 1 -23.21 45.93 25.07
CA MET A 1 -22.22 45.28 24.17
C MET A 1 -22.58 45.67 22.74
N LYS A 2 -21.58 45.98 21.89
CA LYS A 2 -21.84 46.32 20.49
C LYS A 2 -22.21 45.06 19.72
N LEU A 3 -23.15 45.12 18.79
CA LEU A 3 -23.62 44.03 17.96
C LEU A 3 -22.47 43.18 17.35
N ARG A 4 -21.30 43.85 17.10
CA ARG A 4 -20.04 43.19 16.68
C ARG A 4 -19.56 42.10 17.62
N SER A 5 -19.65 42.35 18.95
CA SER A 5 -19.18 41.37 19.94
C SER A 5 -20.06 40.12 19.99
N HIS A 6 -21.38 40.26 19.78
CA HIS A 6 -22.29 39.13 19.78
C HIS A 6 -22.06 38.22 18.55
N ILE A 7 -21.87 38.80 17.35
CA ILE A 7 -21.61 38.02 16.12
C ILE A 7 -20.26 37.32 16.25
N LEU A 8 -19.21 37.97 16.73
CA LEU A 8 -17.90 37.35 16.96
C LEU A 8 -17.97 36.18 17.97
N ILE A 9 -18.72 36.37 19.06
CA ILE A 9 -18.90 35.33 20.08
C ILE A 9 -19.67 34.15 19.54
N ILE A 10 -20.76 34.38 18.80
CA ILE A 10 -21.58 33.29 18.19
C ILE A 10 -20.77 32.56 17.15
N THR A 11 -20.06 33.28 16.25
CA THR A 11 -19.21 32.66 15.22
C THR A 11 -18.04 31.87 15.84
N GLY A 12 -17.41 32.41 16.88
CA GLY A 12 -16.36 31.74 17.64
C GLY A 12 -16.89 30.51 18.39
N ALA A 13 -18.04 30.61 19.02
CA ALA A 13 -18.66 29.49 19.75
C ALA A 13 -19.09 28.33 18.86
N THR A 14 -19.42 28.58 17.59
CA THR A 14 -19.78 27.53 16.61
C THR A 14 -18.55 26.95 15.89
N LEU A 15 -17.55 27.78 15.58
CA LEU A 15 -16.34 27.33 14.87
C LEU A 15 -15.33 26.62 15.78
N LEU A 16 -15.18 27.06 17.05
CA LEU A 16 -14.20 26.47 17.96
C LEU A 16 -14.43 24.98 18.26
N PRO A 17 -15.67 24.50 18.55
CA PRO A 17 -15.91 23.08 18.75
C PRO A 17 -15.67 22.25 17.48
N LEU A 18 -16.02 22.79 16.32
CA LEU A 18 -15.81 22.12 15.04
C LEU A 18 -14.30 21.99 14.73
N LEU A 19 -13.53 23.05 14.92
CA LEU A 19 -12.07 23.03 14.79
C LEU A 19 -11.42 22.07 15.77
N ALA A 20 -11.87 22.08 17.04
CA ALA A 20 -11.37 21.15 18.05
C ALA A 20 -11.67 19.69 17.65
N PHE A 21 -12.88 19.39 17.18
CA PHE A 21 -13.28 18.08 16.71
C PHE A 21 -12.43 17.63 15.50
N VAL A 22 -12.22 18.50 14.51
CA VAL A 22 -11.38 18.21 13.35
C VAL A 22 -9.93 17.97 13.77
N CYS A 23 -9.38 18.79 14.68
CA CYS A 23 -8.02 18.58 15.19
C CYS A 23 -7.87 17.24 15.91
N VAL A 24 -8.80 16.90 16.79
CA VAL A 24 -8.78 15.63 17.53
C VAL A 24 -8.89 14.45 16.56
N THR A 25 -9.83 14.49 15.61
CA THR A 25 -10.01 13.43 14.62
C THR A 25 -8.76 13.25 13.74
N LEU A 26 -8.13 14.37 13.36
CA LEU A 26 -6.88 14.37 12.61
C LEU A 26 -5.73 13.70 13.38
N VAL A 27 -5.55 14.07 14.65
CA VAL A 27 -4.50 13.48 15.49
C VAL A 27 -4.72 11.98 15.65
N LEU A 28 -5.94 11.57 15.97
CA LEU A 28 -6.28 10.15 16.11
C LEU A 28 -6.10 9.38 14.79
N HIS A 29 -6.50 9.95 13.67
CA HIS A 29 -6.33 9.34 12.36
C HIS A 29 -4.85 9.26 11.96
N PHE A 30 -4.06 10.26 12.30
CA PHE A 30 -2.62 10.31 12.06
C PHE A 30 -1.88 9.22 12.86
N GLU A 31 -2.18 9.09 14.15
CA GLU A 31 -1.56 8.05 14.99
C GLU A 31 -1.94 6.65 14.54
N SER A 32 -3.21 6.40 14.26
CA SER A 32 -3.70 5.11 13.74
C SER A 32 -3.09 4.75 12.39
N GLY A 33 -2.99 5.71 11.47
CA GLY A 33 -2.38 5.50 10.14
C GLY A 33 -0.90 5.16 10.23
N ARG A 34 -0.16 5.83 11.11
CA ARG A 34 1.27 5.56 11.34
C ARG A 34 1.48 4.17 11.94
N GLU A 35 0.72 3.80 12.96
CA GLU A 35 0.83 2.50 13.60
C GLU A 35 0.54 1.37 12.61
N SER A 36 -0.51 1.50 11.81
CA SER A 36 -0.84 0.54 10.76
C SER A 36 0.30 0.37 9.74
N GLN A 37 0.95 1.46 9.34
CA GLN A 37 2.10 1.40 8.43
C GLN A 37 3.30 0.70 9.06
N LEU A 38 3.58 0.94 10.34
CA LEU A 38 4.67 0.29 11.07
C LEU A 38 4.42 -1.21 11.24
N GLN A 39 3.19 -1.60 11.54
CA GLN A 39 2.80 -3.02 11.60
C GLN A 39 2.92 -3.68 10.23
N ASN A 40 2.55 -3.01 9.15
CA ASN A 40 2.75 -3.50 7.78
C ASN A 40 4.24 -3.70 7.43
N LEU A 41 5.13 -2.83 7.92
CA LEU A 41 6.57 -3.01 7.74
C LEU A 41 7.08 -4.26 8.46
N VAL A 42 6.65 -4.49 9.69
CA VAL A 42 6.99 -5.71 10.44
C VAL A 42 6.42 -6.94 9.75
N ALA A 43 5.17 -6.89 9.30
CA ALA A 43 4.53 -7.98 8.55
C ALA A 43 5.29 -8.30 7.25
N THR A 44 5.76 -7.28 6.53
CA THR A 44 6.57 -7.47 5.32
C THR A 44 7.93 -8.10 5.64
N ALA A 45 8.61 -7.64 6.70
CA ALA A 45 9.87 -8.26 7.14
C ALA A 45 9.66 -9.73 7.54
N ARG A 46 8.54 -10.04 8.19
CA ARG A 46 8.14 -11.41 8.54
C ARG A 46 7.88 -12.25 7.29
N ALA A 47 7.12 -11.73 6.33
CA ALA A 47 6.82 -12.43 5.07
C ALA A 47 8.10 -12.76 4.29
N LEU A 48 9.04 -11.82 4.20
CA LEU A 48 10.34 -12.03 3.56
C LEU A 48 11.18 -13.08 4.30
N SER A 49 11.20 -13.03 5.64
CA SER A 49 11.90 -14.04 6.45
C SER A 49 11.32 -15.43 6.23
N LEU A 50 9.98 -15.55 6.18
CA LEU A 50 9.30 -16.81 5.91
C LEU A 50 9.55 -17.33 4.49
N ALA A 51 9.59 -16.45 3.50
CA ALA A 51 9.92 -16.82 2.12
C ALA A 51 11.33 -17.39 2.01
N LEU A 52 12.30 -16.76 2.69
CA LEU A 52 13.69 -17.23 2.79
C LEU A 52 13.77 -18.60 3.48
N ASP A 53 13.07 -18.75 4.60
CA ASP A 53 13.04 -20.01 5.35
C ASP A 53 12.42 -21.14 4.53
N LYS A 54 11.33 -20.88 3.79
CA LYS A 54 10.72 -21.87 2.90
C LYS A 54 11.66 -22.33 1.77
N ASP A 55 12.45 -21.41 1.20
CA ASP A 55 13.48 -21.79 0.22
C ASP A 55 14.54 -22.68 0.86
N PHE A 56 15.04 -22.33 2.04
CA PHE A 56 15.99 -23.15 2.77
C PHE A 56 15.40 -24.52 3.15
N GLU A 57 14.17 -24.58 3.62
CA GLU A 57 13.47 -25.82 3.95
C GLU A 57 13.29 -26.74 2.73
N ALA A 58 12.97 -26.18 1.55
CA ALA A 58 12.86 -26.94 0.32
C ALA A 58 14.20 -27.59 -0.06
N ARG A 59 15.32 -26.87 0.12
CA ARG A 59 16.67 -27.41 -0.11
C ARG A 59 17.07 -28.45 0.92
N VAL A 60 16.68 -28.23 2.19
CA VAL A 60 16.84 -29.23 3.25
C VAL A 60 16.10 -30.50 2.90
N ALA A 61 14.85 -30.40 2.39
CA ALA A 61 14.09 -31.58 1.99
C ALA A 61 14.79 -32.36 0.88
N ALA A 62 15.31 -31.65 -0.14
CA ALA A 62 16.09 -32.30 -1.22
C ALA A 62 17.36 -32.99 -0.70
N LEU A 63 18.11 -32.29 0.19
CA LEU A 63 19.29 -32.88 0.80
C LEU A 63 18.96 -34.07 1.71
N LYS A 64 17.86 -34.04 2.45
CA LYS A 64 17.38 -35.18 3.27
C LYS A 64 17.06 -36.39 2.39
N THR A 65 16.41 -36.16 1.24
CA THR A 65 16.12 -37.24 0.28
C THR A 65 17.41 -37.85 -0.25
N LEU A 66 18.38 -37.01 -0.64
CA LEU A 66 19.71 -37.48 -1.06
C LEU A 66 20.46 -38.22 0.08
N ALA A 67 20.34 -37.74 1.30
CA ALA A 67 20.97 -38.35 2.48
C ALA A 67 20.45 -39.77 2.79
N GLN A 68 19.25 -40.10 2.29
CA GLN A 68 18.65 -41.44 2.38
C GLN A 68 18.99 -42.35 1.17
N SER A 69 19.84 -41.89 0.25
CA SER A 69 20.24 -42.71 -0.90
C SER A 69 20.87 -44.03 -0.46
N GLU A 70 20.32 -45.15 -0.97
CA GLU A 70 20.87 -46.48 -0.72
C GLU A 70 22.34 -46.57 -1.15
N ARG A 71 22.72 -45.85 -2.20
CA ARG A 71 24.09 -45.78 -2.71
C ARG A 71 25.04 -45.20 -1.70
N LEU A 72 24.59 -44.08 -1.04
CA LEU A 72 25.38 -43.45 0.00
C LEU A 72 25.53 -44.38 1.21
N HIS A 73 24.46 -45.07 1.62
CA HIS A 73 24.46 -45.97 2.76
C HIS A 73 25.29 -47.26 2.46
N ALA A 74 25.32 -47.71 1.22
CA ALA A 74 26.18 -48.83 0.81
C ALA A 74 27.64 -48.47 0.56
N GLY A 75 28.00 -47.16 0.68
CA GLY A 75 29.36 -46.70 0.42
C GLY A 75 29.73 -46.52 -1.05
N ASP A 76 28.74 -46.66 -1.99
CA ASP A 76 28.93 -46.40 -3.43
C ASP A 76 28.93 -44.89 -3.69
N LEU A 77 30.02 -44.24 -3.32
CA LEU A 77 30.19 -42.79 -3.41
C LEU A 77 30.23 -42.31 -4.87
N LYS A 78 30.62 -43.17 -5.84
CA LYS A 78 30.67 -42.77 -7.24
C LYS A 78 29.27 -42.61 -7.82
N THR A 79 28.38 -43.55 -7.57
CA THR A 79 27.00 -43.44 -8.03
C THR A 79 26.26 -42.36 -7.27
N PHE A 80 26.47 -42.22 -5.95
CA PHE A 80 25.93 -41.14 -5.18
C PHE A 80 26.36 -39.75 -5.69
N TYR A 81 27.62 -39.60 -6.08
CA TYR A 81 28.10 -38.38 -6.71
C TYR A 81 27.34 -38.05 -7.99
N ALA A 82 27.10 -39.06 -8.84
CA ALA A 82 26.32 -38.89 -10.07
C ALA A 82 24.85 -38.53 -9.80
N GLU A 83 24.24 -39.10 -8.76
CA GLU A 83 22.89 -38.72 -8.27
C GLU A 83 22.90 -37.23 -7.81
N SER A 84 23.82 -36.85 -6.96
CA SER A 84 23.98 -35.49 -6.46
C SER A 84 24.16 -34.47 -7.59
N LYS A 85 24.93 -34.84 -8.61
CA LYS A 85 25.17 -33.98 -9.78
C LYS A 85 23.92 -33.77 -10.63
N ARG A 86 22.99 -34.75 -10.67
CA ARG A 86 21.69 -34.63 -11.37
C ARG A 86 20.69 -33.75 -10.59
N VAL A 87 20.75 -33.77 -9.26
CA VAL A 87 19.86 -32.95 -8.40
C VAL A 87 20.27 -31.48 -8.40
N LEU A 88 21.57 -31.20 -8.52
CA LEU A 88 22.10 -29.84 -8.42
C LEU A 88 21.42 -28.81 -9.35
N PRO A 89 21.20 -29.06 -10.65
CA PRO A 89 20.59 -28.09 -11.56
C PRO A 89 19.12 -27.80 -11.28
N VAL A 90 18.44 -28.65 -10.53
CA VAL A 90 17.03 -28.48 -10.17
C VAL A 90 16.86 -27.33 -9.16
N HIS A 91 17.93 -27.02 -8.42
CA HIS A 91 17.92 -26.00 -7.39
C HIS A 91 18.62 -24.73 -7.87
N GLU A 92 17.85 -23.72 -8.23
CA GLU A 92 18.38 -22.44 -8.69
C GLU A 92 19.37 -21.86 -7.67
N GLY A 93 20.49 -21.33 -8.15
CA GLY A 93 21.55 -20.74 -7.32
C GLY A 93 22.39 -21.74 -6.52
N ALA A 94 22.10 -23.04 -6.62
CA ALA A 94 22.96 -24.05 -6.05
C ALA A 94 24.26 -24.17 -6.87
N ASP A 95 25.39 -24.17 -6.16
CA ASP A 95 26.74 -24.16 -6.73
C ASP A 95 27.41 -25.53 -6.66
N ALA A 96 27.23 -26.23 -5.56
CA ALA A 96 27.77 -27.56 -5.34
C ALA A 96 26.97 -28.31 -4.28
N ILE A 97 26.94 -29.66 -4.41
CA ILE A 97 26.59 -30.56 -3.31
C ILE A 97 27.89 -31.22 -2.85
N VAL A 98 28.15 -31.14 -1.54
CA VAL A 98 29.39 -31.62 -0.94
C VAL A 98 29.09 -32.59 0.19
N LEU A 99 29.69 -33.77 0.17
CA LEU A 99 29.67 -34.73 1.25
C LEU A 99 30.95 -34.54 2.09
N VAL A 100 30.79 -34.32 3.40
CA VAL A 100 31.86 -34.01 4.32
C VAL A 100 31.86 -35.00 5.48
N ASP A 101 32.98 -35.57 5.84
CA ASP A 101 33.12 -36.46 6.99
C ASP A 101 33.16 -35.71 8.35
N ALA A 102 33.10 -36.46 9.43
CA ALA A 102 33.15 -35.90 10.79
C ALA A 102 34.45 -35.16 11.12
N ALA A 103 35.53 -35.41 10.39
CA ALA A 103 36.80 -34.70 10.51
C ALA A 103 36.87 -33.42 9.68
N GLY A 104 35.79 -33.08 8.96
CA GLY A 104 35.71 -31.91 8.09
C GLY A 104 36.36 -32.10 6.71
N ARG A 105 36.73 -33.32 6.33
CA ARG A 105 37.29 -33.62 5.01
C ARG A 105 36.19 -33.80 4.00
N GLN A 106 36.35 -33.21 2.83
CA GLN A 106 35.42 -33.43 1.72
C GLN A 106 35.65 -34.83 1.14
N VAL A 107 34.55 -35.61 1.07
CA VAL A 107 34.55 -36.97 0.51
C VAL A 107 34.10 -36.96 -0.95
N ALA A 108 33.12 -36.11 -1.27
CA ALA A 108 32.67 -35.87 -2.63
C ALA A 108 32.27 -34.38 -2.77
N ASN A 109 32.49 -33.83 -3.97
CA ASN A 109 32.15 -32.47 -4.29
C ASN A 109 31.72 -32.37 -5.77
N THR A 110 30.48 -32.08 -6.06
CA THR A 110 29.92 -32.08 -7.44
C THR A 110 30.58 -31.04 -8.35
N ARG A 111 31.34 -30.09 -7.79
CA ARG A 111 32.11 -29.10 -8.54
C ARG A 111 33.45 -29.60 -9.04
N ARG A 112 33.94 -30.71 -8.52
CA ARG A 112 35.19 -31.36 -8.89
C ARG A 112 34.88 -32.76 -9.47
N PRO A 113 35.71 -33.26 -10.38
CA PRO A 113 35.61 -34.65 -10.82
C PRO A 113 35.65 -35.60 -9.63
N PHE A 114 34.90 -36.70 -9.71
CA PHE A 114 34.96 -37.74 -8.70
C PHE A 114 36.35 -38.41 -8.66
N GLY A 115 36.89 -38.57 -7.46
CA GLY A 115 38.20 -39.17 -7.25
C GLY A 115 39.37 -38.17 -7.22
N GLU A 116 39.13 -36.89 -7.50
CA GLU A 116 40.14 -35.82 -7.32
C GLU A 116 40.40 -35.60 -5.82
N SER A 117 41.64 -35.27 -5.48
CA SER A 117 42.00 -34.91 -4.10
C SER A 117 41.28 -33.62 -3.67
N LEU A 118 40.51 -33.72 -2.60
CA LEU A 118 39.71 -32.62 -2.09
C LEU A 118 40.33 -32.02 -0.83
N SER A 119 40.27 -30.71 -0.72
CA SER A 119 40.72 -29.97 0.47
C SER A 119 39.72 -30.14 1.62
N GLN A 120 40.16 -29.75 2.81
CA GLN A 120 39.24 -29.65 3.96
C GLN A 120 38.12 -28.65 3.67
N TYR A 121 36.95 -28.88 4.22
CA TYR A 121 35.80 -27.97 4.08
C TYR A 121 36.14 -26.57 4.65
N SER A 122 35.68 -25.53 3.97
CA SER A 122 36.14 -24.15 4.30
C SER A 122 35.56 -23.62 5.63
N ASP A 123 34.41 -24.14 6.08
CA ASP A 123 33.81 -23.86 7.38
C ASP A 123 33.62 -25.15 8.20
N PRO A 124 34.68 -25.65 8.87
CA PRO A 124 34.60 -26.85 9.67
C PRO A 124 33.67 -26.68 10.90
N GLY A 125 33.52 -25.46 11.40
CA GLY A 125 32.58 -25.15 12.52
C GLY A 125 31.13 -25.42 12.15
N PHE A 126 30.72 -25.06 10.95
CA PHE A 126 29.40 -25.38 10.42
C PHE A 126 29.17 -26.89 10.32
N ILE A 127 30.17 -27.65 9.78
CA ILE A 127 30.07 -29.10 9.67
C ILE A 127 29.92 -29.74 11.05
N LYS A 128 30.72 -29.31 12.01
CA LYS A 128 30.64 -29.76 13.40
C LYS A 128 29.22 -29.52 13.97
N THR A 129 28.65 -28.33 13.75
CA THR A 129 27.28 -28.01 14.17
C THR A 129 26.26 -28.99 13.60
N VAL A 130 26.31 -29.29 12.29
CA VAL A 130 25.38 -30.20 11.63
C VAL A 130 25.50 -31.61 12.18
N ILE A 131 26.73 -32.09 12.42
CA ILE A 131 26.98 -33.45 12.90
C ILE A 131 26.55 -33.62 14.36
N GLU A 132 26.93 -32.69 15.22
CA GLU A 132 26.67 -32.77 16.67
C GLU A 132 25.19 -32.52 17.00
N SER A 133 24.57 -31.51 16.37
CA SER A 133 23.16 -31.22 16.59
C SER A 133 22.23 -32.28 16.01
N ARG A 134 22.68 -33.07 15.05
CA ARG A 134 21.87 -34.01 14.24
C ARG A 134 20.65 -33.33 13.59
N ARG A 135 20.75 -32.04 13.32
CA ARG A 135 19.67 -31.22 12.73
C ARG A 135 20.19 -30.51 11.49
N PRO A 136 19.31 -30.25 10.51
CA PRO A 136 19.65 -29.36 9.43
C PRO A 136 20.06 -27.98 9.94
N ALA A 137 21.01 -27.35 9.26
CA ALA A 137 21.46 -26.01 9.59
C ALA A 137 21.77 -25.22 8.33
N VAL A 138 21.74 -23.90 8.47
CA VAL A 138 22.20 -22.94 7.46
C VAL A 138 23.46 -22.27 8.00
N SER A 139 24.51 -22.22 7.19
CA SER A 139 25.76 -21.58 7.59
C SER A 139 25.62 -20.05 7.59
N ASN A 140 26.55 -19.38 8.23
CA ASN A 140 26.80 -17.97 7.95
C ASN A 140 27.49 -17.80 6.59
N LEU A 141 27.63 -16.56 6.13
CA LEU A 141 28.42 -16.23 4.95
C LEU A 141 29.89 -16.53 5.24
N PHE A 142 30.50 -17.36 4.40
CA PHE A 142 31.94 -17.66 4.52
C PHE A 142 32.62 -17.70 3.15
N THR A 143 33.95 -17.53 3.13
CA THR A 143 34.71 -17.54 1.90
C THR A 143 35.34 -18.91 1.67
N THR A 144 35.16 -19.45 0.47
CA THR A 144 35.77 -20.72 0.10
C THR A 144 37.29 -20.57 -0.04
N ARG A 145 38.06 -21.56 0.46
CA ARG A 145 39.52 -21.51 0.43
C ARG A 145 40.10 -21.58 -0.98
N VAL A 146 39.44 -22.31 -1.89
CA VAL A 146 39.98 -22.60 -3.22
C VAL A 146 39.64 -21.49 -4.23
N VAL A 147 38.43 -20.97 -4.22
CA VAL A 147 37.97 -19.99 -5.23
C VAL A 147 37.87 -18.59 -4.65
N GLN A 148 38.14 -18.43 -3.36
CA GLN A 148 38.07 -17.17 -2.60
C GLN A 148 36.82 -16.34 -2.84
N ARG A 149 35.68 -17.00 -2.99
CA ARG A 149 34.40 -16.33 -3.15
C ARG A 149 33.47 -16.61 -1.98
N PRO A 150 32.61 -15.66 -1.64
CA PRO A 150 31.64 -15.84 -0.58
C PRO A 150 30.58 -16.87 -1.02
N ILE A 151 30.23 -17.75 -0.11
CA ILE A 151 29.12 -18.72 -0.26
C ILE A 151 28.37 -18.88 1.06
N ILE A 152 27.21 -19.51 0.94
CA ILE A 152 26.37 -19.96 2.04
C ILE A 152 26.20 -21.46 1.84
N SER A 153 26.03 -22.20 2.91
CA SER A 153 25.77 -23.64 2.83
C SER A 153 24.56 -24.04 3.67
N ILE A 154 23.74 -24.89 3.12
CA ILE A 154 22.70 -25.61 3.85
C ILE A 154 23.20 -27.04 4.05
N GLY A 155 23.16 -27.53 5.28
CA GLY A 155 23.66 -28.86 5.62
C GLY A 155 22.62 -29.72 6.32
N VAL A 156 22.66 -31.02 6.02
CA VAL A 156 21.87 -32.03 6.72
C VAL A 156 22.79 -33.17 7.21
N PRO A 157 22.49 -33.76 8.37
CA PRO A 157 23.24 -34.92 8.85
C PRO A 157 22.92 -36.16 8.02
N VAL A 158 23.92 -36.97 7.74
CA VAL A 158 23.78 -38.30 7.16
C VAL A 158 24.04 -39.33 8.25
N VAL A 159 22.98 -40.02 8.65
CA VAL A 159 23.03 -41.04 9.71
C VAL A 159 23.10 -42.42 9.07
N ILE A 160 24.13 -43.17 9.37
CA ILE A 160 24.34 -44.55 8.91
C ILE A 160 24.60 -45.38 10.16
N ASP A 161 23.86 -46.46 10.33
CA ASP A 161 23.93 -47.34 11.49
C ASP A 161 23.79 -46.61 12.86
N GLY A 162 22.89 -45.60 12.90
CA GLY A 162 22.64 -44.80 14.11
C GLY A 162 23.67 -43.73 14.43
N VAL A 163 24.76 -43.65 13.63
CA VAL A 163 25.83 -42.68 13.80
C VAL A 163 25.80 -41.65 12.67
N THR A 164 25.98 -40.37 13.01
CA THR A 164 26.14 -39.32 11.98
C THR A 164 27.55 -39.44 11.39
N LYS A 165 27.68 -40.11 10.25
CA LYS A 165 28.98 -40.33 9.56
C LYS A 165 29.40 -39.14 8.72
N TYR A 166 28.44 -38.43 8.11
CA TYR A 166 28.70 -37.31 7.21
C TYR A 166 27.73 -36.13 7.44
N ALA A 167 28.13 -34.95 6.98
CA ALA A 167 27.27 -33.85 6.68
C ALA A 167 27.13 -33.73 5.15
N LEU A 168 25.92 -33.72 4.62
CA LEU A 168 25.65 -33.45 3.22
C LEU A 168 25.24 -31.99 3.08
N THR A 169 25.98 -31.22 2.28
CA THR A 169 25.77 -29.78 2.17
C THR A 169 25.47 -29.37 0.74
N MET A 170 24.65 -28.32 0.58
CA MET A 170 24.42 -27.63 -0.68
C MET A 170 24.94 -26.19 -0.53
N SER A 171 25.88 -25.83 -1.36
CA SER A 171 26.46 -24.47 -1.39
C SER A 171 25.63 -23.57 -2.29
N LEU A 172 25.38 -22.34 -1.84
CA LEU A 172 24.62 -21.32 -2.54
C LEU A 172 25.45 -20.06 -2.73
N SER A 173 25.26 -19.40 -3.87
CA SER A 173 25.81 -18.08 -4.09
C SER A 173 25.00 -17.01 -3.36
N PRO A 174 25.58 -16.01 -2.69
CA PRO A 174 24.86 -14.84 -2.16
C PRO A 174 24.04 -14.12 -3.22
N ALA A 175 24.48 -14.15 -4.48
CA ALA A 175 23.73 -13.59 -5.61
C ALA A 175 22.35 -14.25 -5.79
N PHE A 176 22.18 -15.49 -5.35
CA PHE A 176 20.86 -16.12 -5.33
C PHE A 176 19.93 -15.47 -4.29
N ILE A 177 20.45 -15.26 -3.07
CA ILE A 177 19.68 -14.58 -2.02
C ILE A 177 19.36 -13.14 -2.43
N GLN A 178 20.27 -12.50 -3.14
CA GLN A 178 20.06 -11.17 -3.72
C GLN A 178 18.90 -11.18 -4.73
N ARG A 179 18.87 -12.14 -5.66
CA ARG A 179 17.77 -12.28 -6.62
C ARG A 179 16.44 -12.60 -5.92
N LEU A 180 16.45 -13.47 -4.92
CA LEU A 180 15.26 -13.78 -4.12
C LEU A 180 14.68 -12.51 -3.47
N LEU A 181 15.55 -11.64 -2.95
CA LEU A 181 15.16 -10.36 -2.38
C LEU A 181 14.59 -9.41 -3.45
N GLU A 182 15.18 -9.37 -4.63
CA GLU A 182 14.76 -8.51 -5.75
C GLU A 182 13.43 -8.94 -6.37
N GLN A 183 13.14 -10.25 -6.37
CA GLN A 183 11.87 -10.81 -6.86
C GLN A 183 10.67 -10.43 -5.98
N GLN A 184 10.91 -10.03 -4.74
CA GLN A 184 9.86 -9.54 -3.88
C GLN A 184 9.53 -8.11 -4.30
N ALA A 185 8.30 -7.82 -4.66
CA ALA A 185 7.84 -6.52 -5.15
C ALA A 185 7.94 -5.40 -4.08
N ILE A 186 9.17 -5.18 -3.58
CA ILE A 186 9.48 -4.17 -2.55
C ILE A 186 9.57 -2.81 -3.24
N PRO A 187 8.88 -1.77 -2.74
CA PRO A 187 8.98 -0.42 -3.29
C PRO A 187 10.44 0.05 -3.38
N SER A 188 10.83 0.67 -4.50
CA SER A 188 12.21 1.07 -4.78
C SER A 188 12.83 2.03 -3.76
N HIS A 189 12.00 2.77 -3.03
CA HIS A 189 12.45 3.66 -1.96
C HIS A 189 12.65 2.95 -0.61
N TRP A 190 12.27 1.69 -0.48
CA TRP A 190 12.53 0.87 0.69
C TRP A 190 13.92 0.24 0.56
N LEU A 191 14.56 0.07 1.69
CA LEU A 191 15.86 -0.59 1.80
C LEU A 191 15.70 -1.89 2.55
N SER A 192 15.82 -3.00 1.86
CA SER A 192 15.81 -4.33 2.48
C SER A 192 17.22 -4.86 2.62
N THR A 193 17.50 -5.51 3.72
CA THR A 193 18.82 -6.07 4.05
C THR A 193 18.61 -7.44 4.70
N ILE A 194 19.35 -8.43 4.24
CA ILE A 194 19.41 -9.76 4.86
C ILE A 194 20.79 -9.92 5.48
N ILE A 195 20.83 -10.22 6.75
CA ILE A 195 22.08 -10.50 7.48
C ILE A 195 22.05 -11.92 8.04
N ASP A 196 23.21 -12.54 8.12
CA ASP A 196 23.37 -13.85 8.73
C ASP A 196 23.37 -13.80 10.27
N ALA A 197 23.55 -14.95 10.91
CA ALA A 197 23.57 -15.02 12.38
C ALA A 197 24.80 -14.30 12.98
N ASN A 198 25.90 -14.18 12.24
CA ASN A 198 27.07 -13.39 12.60
C ASN A 198 26.93 -11.90 12.32
N LYS A 199 25.74 -11.44 11.90
CA LYS A 199 25.43 -10.04 11.58
C LYS A 199 26.17 -9.52 10.35
N ILE A 200 26.55 -10.39 9.45
CA ILE A 200 27.19 -10.05 8.18
C ILE A 200 26.09 -9.86 7.11
N ILE A 201 26.23 -8.83 6.29
CA ILE A 201 25.28 -8.55 5.19
C ILE A 201 25.49 -9.57 4.08
N VAL A 202 24.43 -10.30 3.76
CA VAL A 202 24.40 -11.30 2.69
C VAL A 202 23.77 -10.72 1.42
N ALA A 203 22.66 -10.01 1.56
CA ALA A 203 21.93 -9.40 0.45
C ALA A 203 21.33 -8.05 0.86
N ARG A 204 21.19 -7.15 -0.12
CA ARG A 204 20.67 -5.81 0.12
C ARG A 204 20.17 -5.19 -1.16
N THR A 205 19.04 -4.45 -1.13
CA THR A 205 18.45 -3.82 -2.32
C THR A 205 19.24 -2.64 -2.88
N ARG A 206 20.18 -2.05 -2.11
CA ARG A 206 21.05 -0.96 -2.55
C ARG A 206 22.45 -1.12 -2.01
N ASP A 207 23.46 -0.64 -2.77
CA ASP A 207 24.89 -0.67 -2.41
C ASP A 207 25.39 -2.08 -2.07
N VAL A 208 24.84 -3.13 -2.70
CA VAL A 208 25.19 -4.52 -2.43
C VAL A 208 26.68 -4.78 -2.62
N GLU A 209 27.28 -4.27 -3.70
CA GLU A 209 28.71 -4.45 -4.02
C GLU A 209 29.64 -3.86 -2.95
N LYS A 210 29.23 -2.77 -2.32
CA LYS A 210 30.02 -2.08 -1.30
C LYS A 210 29.88 -2.67 0.09
N LEU A 211 28.74 -3.28 0.39
CA LEU A 211 28.33 -3.64 1.75
C LEU A 211 28.17 -5.14 1.98
N SER A 212 28.04 -5.95 0.94
CA SER A 212 27.98 -7.41 1.07
C SER A 212 29.29 -7.93 1.72
N GLY A 213 29.16 -8.84 2.65
CA GLY A 213 30.27 -9.36 3.44
C GLY A 213 30.74 -8.45 4.59
N LYS A 214 30.19 -7.24 4.75
CA LYS A 214 30.48 -6.37 5.89
C LYS A 214 29.51 -6.58 7.04
N THR A 215 29.95 -6.21 8.24
CA THR A 215 29.08 -6.24 9.42
C THR A 215 27.92 -5.23 9.27
N ALA A 216 26.74 -5.63 9.69
CA ALA A 216 25.55 -4.80 9.72
C ALA A 216 25.74 -3.58 10.64
N SER A 217 24.86 -2.57 10.48
CA SER A 217 24.90 -1.39 11.34
C SER A 217 24.75 -1.75 12.83
N PRO A 218 25.43 -1.02 13.73
CA PRO A 218 25.38 -1.31 15.18
C PRO A 218 23.94 -1.35 15.72
N SER A 219 23.06 -0.47 15.22
CA SER A 219 21.64 -0.44 15.64
C SER A 219 20.89 -1.71 15.22
N LEU A 220 21.09 -2.19 13.99
CA LEU A 220 20.46 -3.43 13.53
C LEU A 220 21.00 -4.63 14.30
N THR A 221 22.31 -4.66 14.54
CA THR A 221 22.97 -5.73 15.31
C THR A 221 22.42 -5.82 16.72
N ALA A 222 22.32 -4.70 17.44
CA ALA A 222 21.78 -4.65 18.80
C ALA A 222 20.31 -5.05 18.85
N LYS A 223 19.47 -4.39 18.03
CA LYS A 223 18.02 -4.61 18.05
C LYS A 223 17.63 -6.03 17.64
N SER A 224 18.31 -6.60 16.64
CA SER A 224 18.08 -8.00 16.24
C SER A 224 18.57 -9.01 17.28
N ALA A 225 19.45 -8.63 18.21
CA ALA A 225 19.86 -9.49 19.33
C ALA A 225 18.83 -9.43 20.47
N GLU A 226 18.29 -8.23 20.77
CA GLU A 226 17.31 -8.02 21.83
C GLU A 226 15.99 -8.77 21.55
N ASN A 227 15.45 -8.64 20.35
CA ASN A 227 14.15 -9.18 19.98
C ASN A 227 14.21 -9.97 18.67
N SER A 228 13.31 -10.94 18.52
CA SER A 228 13.17 -11.72 17.29
C SER A 228 12.47 -10.94 16.18
N GLU A 229 11.62 -9.98 16.54
CA GLU A 229 10.98 -9.06 15.60
C GLU A 229 10.64 -7.74 16.29
N GLY A 230 10.49 -6.69 15.53
CA GLY A 230 10.12 -5.38 16.02
C GLY A 230 10.52 -4.28 15.03
N TRP A 231 10.32 -3.04 15.47
CA TRP A 231 10.72 -1.88 14.70
C TRP A 231 11.35 -0.81 15.61
N TRP A 232 12.15 0.07 15.01
CA TRP A 232 12.73 1.25 15.67
C TRP A 232 13.04 2.33 14.63
N ILE A 233 13.39 3.53 15.10
CA ILE A 233 13.90 4.59 14.24
C ILE A 233 15.43 4.55 14.30
N GLY A 234 16.08 4.50 13.13
CA GLY A 234 17.52 4.43 13.03
C GLY A 234 18.05 4.96 11.70
N ARG A 235 19.39 4.95 11.58
CA ARG A 235 20.11 5.34 10.35
C ARG A 235 20.90 4.15 9.81
N PRO A 236 20.33 3.30 8.97
CA PRO A 236 21.08 2.18 8.42
C PRO A 236 22.18 2.69 7.48
N PHE A 237 23.45 2.47 7.86
CA PHE A 237 24.67 2.83 7.10
C PHE A 237 24.76 4.30 6.62
N GLY A 238 24.47 5.27 7.51
CA GLY A 238 24.60 6.70 7.19
C GLY A 238 23.50 7.24 6.28
N SER A 239 22.46 6.46 6.03
CA SER A 239 21.26 6.91 5.34
C SER A 239 20.45 7.88 6.21
N GLU A 240 19.37 8.38 5.64
CA GLU A 240 18.40 9.21 6.35
C GLU A 240 17.75 8.45 7.52
N ASN A 241 17.20 9.20 8.48
CA ASN A 241 16.37 8.63 9.54
C ASN A 241 15.26 7.77 8.92
N SER A 242 15.21 6.51 9.30
CA SER A 242 14.31 5.52 8.74
C SER A 242 13.60 4.75 9.84
N TYR A 243 12.36 4.39 9.60
CA TYR A 243 11.71 3.30 10.33
C TYR A 243 12.33 2.00 9.85
N VAL A 244 12.88 1.25 10.78
CA VAL A 244 13.53 -0.04 10.50
C VAL A 244 12.72 -1.13 11.19
N ALA A 245 12.15 -2.03 10.42
CA ALA A 245 11.52 -3.25 10.93
C ALA A 245 12.44 -4.43 10.69
N HIS A 246 12.42 -5.40 11.57
CA HIS A 246 13.20 -6.62 11.41
C HIS A 246 12.44 -7.86 11.86
N ARG A 247 12.84 -9.00 11.28
CA ARG A 247 12.43 -10.33 11.71
C ARG A 247 13.64 -11.25 11.66
N ARG A 248 13.92 -11.93 12.78
CA ARG A 248 14.90 -12.99 12.85
C ARG A 248 14.24 -14.34 12.63
N SER A 249 14.75 -15.10 11.68
CA SER A 249 14.33 -16.47 11.42
C SER A 249 14.62 -17.36 12.64
N SER A 250 13.65 -18.19 12.99
CA SER A 250 13.83 -19.23 14.00
C SER A 250 14.56 -20.46 13.43
N PHE A 251 14.56 -20.62 12.12
CA PHE A 251 15.18 -21.75 11.43
C PHE A 251 16.68 -21.49 11.18
N SER A 252 17.02 -20.39 10.51
CA SER A 252 18.40 -20.09 10.13
C SER A 252 19.14 -19.18 11.11
N GLY A 253 18.40 -18.47 12.00
CA GLY A 253 18.97 -17.40 12.83
C GLY A 253 19.28 -16.10 12.06
N TRP A 254 19.04 -16.09 10.74
CA TRP A 254 19.26 -14.92 9.90
C TRP A 254 18.21 -13.84 10.19
N THR A 255 18.54 -12.61 9.90
CA THR A 255 17.63 -11.49 10.12
C THR A 255 17.34 -10.77 8.81
N VAL A 256 16.08 -10.62 8.51
CA VAL A 256 15.59 -9.74 7.45
C VAL A 256 15.24 -8.41 8.08
N ALA A 257 15.75 -7.32 7.53
CA ALA A 257 15.44 -5.96 7.97
C ALA A 257 14.97 -5.13 6.78
N ILE A 258 13.95 -4.31 7.01
CA ILE A 258 13.42 -3.37 6.04
C ILE A 258 13.50 -1.97 6.66
N ALA A 259 14.07 -1.03 5.93
CA ALA A 259 14.15 0.35 6.34
C ALA A 259 13.41 1.24 5.34
N VAL A 260 12.56 2.12 5.87
CA VAL A 260 11.79 3.08 5.08
C VAL A 260 12.07 4.48 5.63
N PRO A 261 12.50 5.43 4.79
CA PRO A 261 12.75 6.80 5.25
C PRO A 261 11.54 7.39 5.98
N VAL A 262 11.76 7.99 7.14
CA VAL A 262 10.70 8.66 7.92
C VAL A 262 9.97 9.68 7.06
N ALA A 263 10.71 10.38 6.20
CA ALA A 263 10.14 11.34 5.26
C ALA A 263 9.18 10.69 4.27
N ALA A 264 9.48 9.46 3.79
CA ALA A 264 8.60 8.75 2.84
C ALA A 264 7.29 8.31 3.49
N VAL A 265 7.33 7.88 4.75
CA VAL A 265 6.13 7.52 5.54
C VAL A 265 5.31 8.75 5.90
N ASN A 266 5.97 9.83 6.32
CA ASN A 266 5.28 11.01 6.84
C ASN A 266 4.84 11.98 5.73
N ARG A 267 5.49 11.96 4.55
CA ARG A 267 5.18 12.88 3.46
C ARG A 267 3.71 12.86 3.00
N PRO A 268 3.09 11.70 2.75
CA PRO A 268 1.66 11.65 2.42
C PRO A 268 0.78 12.21 3.53
N LEU A 269 1.16 11.95 4.79
CA LEU A 269 0.44 12.44 5.97
C LEU A 269 0.55 13.97 6.10
N TRP A 270 1.77 14.53 5.89
CA TRP A 270 1.98 15.99 5.87
C TRP A 270 1.26 16.65 4.71
N GLN A 271 1.21 16.03 3.55
CA GLN A 271 0.45 16.52 2.40
C GLN A 271 -1.05 16.53 2.70
N ALA A 272 -1.60 15.43 3.23
CA ALA A 272 -3.00 15.37 3.63
C ALA A 272 -3.33 16.43 4.69
N LEU A 273 -2.47 16.58 5.70
CA LEU A 273 -2.61 17.61 6.73
C LEU A 273 -2.59 19.02 6.13
N ALA A 274 -1.65 19.30 5.24
CA ALA A 274 -1.55 20.59 4.56
C ALA A 274 -2.80 20.92 3.74
N PHE A 275 -3.35 19.93 3.00
CA PHE A 275 -4.60 20.09 2.27
C PHE A 275 -5.80 20.36 3.19
N ILE A 276 -5.88 19.64 4.31
CA ILE A 276 -6.98 19.82 5.28
C ILE A 276 -6.86 21.17 5.97
N VAL A 277 -5.66 21.52 6.44
CA VAL A 277 -5.42 22.84 7.07
C VAL A 277 -5.65 23.97 6.07
N GLY A 278 -5.14 23.84 4.84
CA GLY A 278 -5.39 24.79 3.76
C GLY A 278 -6.88 24.95 3.45
N GLY A 279 -7.60 23.84 3.38
CA GLY A 279 -9.05 23.85 3.21
C GLY A 279 -9.79 24.54 4.37
N ILE A 280 -9.43 24.23 5.60
CA ILE A 280 -10.00 24.91 6.80
C ILE A 280 -9.73 26.41 6.75
N VAL A 281 -8.49 26.83 6.48
CA VAL A 281 -8.13 28.24 6.38
C VAL A 281 -8.91 28.91 5.26
N PHE A 282 -9.02 28.27 4.11
CA PHE A 282 -9.82 28.78 2.97
C PHE A 282 -11.28 28.97 3.37
N PHE A 283 -11.91 28.00 3.99
CA PHE A 283 -13.31 28.12 4.43
C PHE A 283 -13.49 29.17 5.53
N ILE A 284 -12.55 29.30 6.45
CA ILE A 284 -12.56 30.37 7.47
C ILE A 284 -12.47 31.75 6.79
N LEU A 285 -11.58 31.93 5.84
CA LEU A 285 -11.43 33.18 5.10
C LEU A 285 -12.68 33.52 4.29
N VAL A 286 -13.25 32.51 3.62
CA VAL A 286 -14.53 32.68 2.91
C VAL A 286 -15.66 33.05 3.87
N ALA A 287 -15.77 32.34 5.00
CA ALA A 287 -16.78 32.64 6.02
C ALA A 287 -16.58 34.05 6.62
N LEU A 288 -15.33 34.45 6.89
CA LEU A 288 -15.00 35.80 7.38
C LEU A 288 -15.30 36.85 6.31
N GLY A 289 -14.94 36.60 5.04
CA GLY A 289 -15.27 37.49 3.93
C GLY A 289 -16.77 37.68 3.75
N VAL A 290 -17.51 36.59 3.79
CA VAL A 290 -18.97 36.61 3.78
C VAL A 290 -19.52 37.39 5.00
N ALA A 291 -19.03 37.09 6.18
CA ALA A 291 -19.44 37.80 7.41
C ALA A 291 -19.15 39.33 7.34
N LEU A 292 -17.99 39.72 6.79
CA LEU A 292 -17.64 41.14 6.61
C LEU A 292 -18.51 41.82 5.54
N LEU A 293 -18.84 41.11 4.44
CA LEU A 293 -19.77 41.61 3.42
C LEU A 293 -21.18 41.78 3.98
N PHE A 294 -21.66 40.82 4.74
CA PHE A 294 -22.95 40.93 5.43
C PHE A 294 -22.93 42.02 6.48
N TRP A 295 -21.85 42.13 7.25
CA TRP A 295 -21.68 43.21 8.23
C TRP A 295 -21.76 44.58 7.60
N ARG A 296 -21.00 44.81 6.51
CA ARG A 296 -21.04 46.08 5.79
C ARG A 296 -22.45 46.41 5.31
N ARG A 297 -23.15 45.39 4.78
CA ARG A 297 -24.52 45.55 4.25
C ARG A 297 -25.53 45.80 5.35
N ILE A 298 -25.42 45.10 6.49
CA ILE A 298 -26.28 45.31 7.67
C ILE A 298 -26.03 46.70 8.28
N VAL A 299 -24.76 47.07 8.48
CA VAL A 299 -24.42 48.37 9.05
C VAL A 299 -24.83 49.51 8.15
N SER A 300 -24.63 49.39 6.82
CA SER A 300 -25.12 50.41 5.88
C SER A 300 -26.62 50.52 5.86
N SER A 301 -27.34 49.41 5.95
CA SER A 301 -28.83 49.42 6.02
C SER A 301 -29.33 49.99 7.34
N ILE A 302 -28.69 49.63 8.47
CA ILE A 302 -29.05 50.17 9.81
C ILE A 302 -28.70 51.66 9.90
N THR A 303 -27.57 52.06 9.34
CA THR A 303 -27.18 53.48 9.29
C THR A 303 -28.12 54.27 8.41
N ALA A 304 -28.51 53.76 7.26
CA ALA A 304 -29.46 54.39 6.38
C ALA A 304 -30.85 54.53 7.04
N ILE A 305 -31.33 53.50 7.74
CA ILE A 305 -32.60 53.58 8.53
C ILE A 305 -32.42 54.51 9.71
N SER A 306 -31.30 54.51 10.39
CA SER A 306 -31.03 55.41 11.51
C SER A 306 -30.86 56.87 11.04
N GLU A 307 -30.25 57.09 9.89
CA GLU A 307 -30.17 58.43 9.27
C GLU A 307 -31.52 58.91 8.76
N ALA A 308 -32.32 58.02 8.14
CA ALA A 308 -33.68 58.33 7.77
C ALA A 308 -34.56 58.63 8.98
N ALA A 309 -34.42 57.86 10.07
CA ALA A 309 -35.12 58.12 11.33
C ALA A 309 -34.67 59.45 11.99
N LYS A 310 -33.35 59.73 11.92
CA LYS A 310 -32.82 61.02 12.42
C LYS A 310 -33.26 62.21 11.54
N ALA A 311 -33.27 62.03 10.21
CA ALA A 311 -33.72 63.05 9.29
C ALA A 311 -35.21 63.38 9.51
N ILE A 312 -36.05 62.33 9.73
CA ILE A 312 -37.46 62.50 10.10
C ILE A 312 -37.59 63.23 11.48
N GLY A 313 -36.76 62.84 12.46
CA GLY A 313 -36.73 63.48 13.80
C GLY A 313 -36.25 64.94 13.76
N ALA A 314 -35.46 65.34 12.76
CA ALA A 314 -35.02 66.70 12.53
C ALA A 314 -35.94 67.52 11.62
N GLY A 315 -37.11 67.00 11.22
CA GLY A 315 -38.06 67.69 10.37
C GLY A 315 -37.67 67.86 8.91
N ALA A 316 -36.57 67.19 8.49
CA ALA A 316 -36.15 67.18 7.10
C ALA A 316 -36.85 66.05 6.37
N THR A 317 -37.43 66.33 5.23
CA THR A 317 -37.96 65.28 4.29
C THR A 317 -36.76 64.60 3.65
N PRO A 318 -36.57 63.30 3.87
CA PRO A 318 -35.50 62.57 3.16
C PRO A 318 -35.82 62.61 1.66
N GLU A 319 -34.83 63.00 0.86
CA GLU A 319 -34.92 63.07 -0.60
C GLU A 319 -34.97 61.70 -1.28
N ASN A 320 -34.96 60.61 -0.54
CA ASN A 320 -35.08 59.27 -1.07
C ASN A 320 -36.19 58.51 -0.39
N GLU A 321 -37.26 58.29 -1.08
CA GLU A 321 -38.19 57.17 -1.11
C GLU A 321 -38.40 56.33 0.19
N ALA A 322 -38.26 56.86 1.35
CA ALA A 322 -38.68 56.24 2.58
C ALA A 322 -40.12 56.70 2.88
N SER A 323 -41.07 55.91 2.46
CA SER A 323 -42.46 56.05 2.86
C SER A 323 -42.67 55.91 4.36
N PRO A 324 -43.75 56.47 4.88
CA PRO A 324 -44.00 56.45 6.31
C PRO A 324 -43.96 55.08 6.93
N ILE A 325 -43.40 55.00 8.06
CA ILE A 325 -42.87 53.84 8.77
C ILE A 325 -43.82 52.63 8.87
N VAL A 326 -45.13 52.82 8.92
CA VAL A 326 -46.13 51.76 9.09
C VAL A 326 -46.29 50.89 7.81
N GLU A 327 -46.34 51.53 6.68
CA GLU A 327 -46.47 50.85 5.39
C GLU A 327 -45.16 50.19 4.98
N LEU A 328 -44.04 50.77 5.33
CA LEU A 328 -42.73 50.18 5.14
C LEU A 328 -42.50 48.94 6.01
N ASP A 329 -43.01 48.90 7.21
CA ASP A 329 -42.90 47.74 8.08
C ASP A 329 -43.75 46.57 7.53
N GLN A 330 -44.91 46.86 6.89
CA GLN A 330 -45.72 45.87 6.25
C GLN A 330 -45.09 45.36 4.92
N VAL A 331 -44.58 46.26 4.08
CA VAL A 331 -43.84 45.94 2.87
C VAL A 331 -42.51 45.25 3.23
N ARG A 332 -41.83 45.69 4.28
CA ARG A 332 -40.63 45.05 4.82
C ARG A 332 -40.92 43.61 5.28
N LYS A 333 -42.01 43.37 6.00
CA LYS A 333 -42.44 42.02 6.42
C LYS A 333 -42.85 41.17 5.25
N GLU A 334 -43.57 41.71 4.25
CA GLU A 334 -43.89 40.99 3.04
C GLU A 334 -42.66 40.67 2.21
N ILE A 335 -41.76 41.65 2.00
CA ILE A 335 -40.49 41.45 1.32
C ILE A 335 -39.58 40.50 2.12
N GLU A 336 -39.50 40.63 3.44
CA GLU A 336 -38.78 39.72 4.32
C GLU A 336 -39.38 38.29 4.25
N THR A 337 -40.70 38.16 4.21
CA THR A 337 -41.37 36.87 4.08
C THR A 337 -41.10 36.24 2.72
N ILE A 338 -41.20 37.04 1.64
CA ILE A 338 -40.88 36.58 0.28
C ILE A 338 -39.37 36.26 0.15
N ALA A 339 -38.54 37.13 0.69
CA ALA A 339 -37.08 36.92 0.70
C ALA A 339 -36.65 35.74 1.59
N ALA A 340 -37.35 35.56 2.74
CA ALA A 340 -37.10 34.41 3.61
C ALA A 340 -37.55 33.10 2.93
N GLY A 341 -38.75 33.10 2.26
CA GLY A 341 -39.20 31.96 1.47
C GLY A 341 -38.24 31.60 0.35
N ARG A 342 -37.81 32.60 -0.41
CA ARG A 342 -36.84 32.39 -1.50
C ARG A 342 -35.48 31.91 -1.03
N LYS A 343 -35.02 32.45 0.10
CA LYS A 343 -33.76 32.04 0.76
C LYS A 343 -33.86 30.64 1.35
N GLN A 344 -35.06 30.26 1.81
CA GLN A 344 -35.33 28.92 2.29
C GLN A 344 -35.32 27.91 1.13
N ASP A 345 -35.92 28.31 0.00
CA ASP A 345 -35.92 27.47 -1.24
C ASP A 345 -34.48 27.33 -1.81
N GLU A 346 -33.70 28.40 -1.88
CA GLU A 346 -32.32 28.37 -2.30
C GLU A 346 -31.42 27.59 -1.32
N ALA A 347 -31.60 27.79 -0.01
CA ALA A 347 -30.88 27.05 1.03
C ALA A 347 -31.28 25.56 1.03
N GLN A 348 -32.55 25.25 0.75
CA GLN A 348 -33.03 23.90 0.58
C GLN A 348 -32.40 23.24 -0.66
N LEU A 349 -32.29 23.99 -1.75
CA LEU A 349 -31.68 23.52 -3.00
C LEU A 349 -30.17 23.31 -2.83
N ASP A 350 -29.49 24.24 -2.19
CA ASP A 350 -28.04 24.14 -1.90
C ASP A 350 -27.74 23.06 -0.84
N TYR A 351 -28.60 22.90 0.15
CA TYR A 351 -28.53 21.80 1.11
C TYR A 351 -28.69 20.45 0.39
N GLN A 352 -29.63 20.32 -0.51
CA GLN A 352 -29.81 19.11 -1.32
C GLN A 352 -28.60 18.85 -2.20
N ARG A 353 -28.03 19.88 -2.85
CA ARG A 353 -26.82 19.77 -3.66
C ARG A 353 -25.59 19.36 -2.83
N GLN A 354 -25.41 20.00 -1.66
CA GLN A 354 -24.31 19.66 -0.75
C GLN A 354 -24.48 18.27 -0.14
N LEU A 355 -25.72 17.87 0.19
CA LEU A 355 -26.02 16.55 0.71
C LEU A 355 -25.74 15.48 -0.33
N VAL A 356 -26.19 15.66 -1.57
CA VAL A 356 -25.89 14.73 -2.69
C VAL A 356 -24.38 14.65 -2.91
N ARG A 357 -23.68 15.78 -2.92
CA ARG A 357 -22.23 15.81 -3.09
C ARG A 357 -21.50 15.11 -1.94
N LYS A 358 -21.88 15.37 -0.67
CA LYS A 358 -21.30 14.69 0.49
C LYS A 358 -21.59 13.19 0.50
N ILE A 359 -22.79 12.79 0.11
CA ILE A 359 -23.14 11.37 0.00
C ILE A 359 -22.28 10.71 -1.07
N THR A 360 -22.15 11.30 -2.26
CA THR A 360 -21.34 10.74 -3.35
C THR A 360 -19.83 10.76 -3.05
N GLU A 361 -19.35 11.73 -2.28
CA GLU A 361 -17.93 11.81 -1.83
C GLU A 361 -17.64 10.84 -0.67
N SER A 362 -18.62 10.47 0.15
CA SER A 362 -18.46 9.54 1.27
C SER A 362 -18.57 8.07 0.86
N VAL A 363 -19.09 7.78 -0.32
CA VAL A 363 -19.14 6.43 -0.88
C VAL A 363 -17.73 6.05 -1.33
N GLY A 364 -17.17 5.00 -0.73
CA GLY A 364 -15.85 4.48 -1.09
C GLY A 364 -15.79 3.81 -2.47
N GLU A 365 -16.89 3.76 -3.19
CA GLU A 365 -17.01 3.22 -4.54
C GLU A 365 -16.86 4.34 -5.56
N ALA A 366 -16.25 4.04 -6.68
CA ALA A 366 -16.12 4.96 -7.79
C ALA A 366 -17.50 5.24 -8.40
N ILE A 367 -17.92 6.50 -8.42
CA ILE A 367 -19.15 6.95 -9.02
C ILE A 367 -18.85 7.86 -10.20
N PHE A 368 -19.43 7.50 -11.36
CA PHE A 368 -19.40 8.33 -12.57
C PHE A 368 -20.83 8.64 -13.01
N ILE A 369 -21.04 9.87 -13.47
CA ILE A 369 -22.24 10.25 -14.21
C ILE A 369 -21.77 10.66 -15.61
N THR A 370 -22.48 10.15 -16.62
CA THR A 370 -22.23 10.49 -18.02
C THR A 370 -23.45 11.15 -18.63
N ASP A 371 -23.22 11.91 -19.70
CA ASP A 371 -24.30 12.38 -20.58
C ASP A 371 -24.79 11.25 -21.53
N THR A 372 -25.75 11.58 -22.38
CA THR A 372 -26.30 10.64 -23.37
C THR A 372 -25.28 10.18 -24.42
N ASN A 373 -24.14 10.84 -24.53
CA ASN A 373 -23.04 10.50 -25.42
C ASN A 373 -21.89 9.74 -24.70
N ASP A 374 -22.14 9.34 -23.44
CA ASP A 374 -21.16 8.67 -22.58
C ASP A 374 -19.98 9.58 -22.15
N ARG A 375 -20.18 10.91 -22.19
CA ARG A 375 -19.17 11.84 -21.67
C ARG A 375 -19.36 12.02 -20.17
N VAL A 376 -18.27 11.93 -19.44
CA VAL A 376 -18.27 12.10 -17.97
C VAL A 376 -18.66 13.52 -17.62
N THR A 377 -19.75 13.68 -16.90
CA THR A 377 -20.22 14.93 -16.33
C THR A 377 -19.92 15.06 -14.84
N PHE A 378 -19.69 13.93 -14.17
CA PHE A 378 -19.33 13.87 -12.79
C PHE A 378 -18.51 12.59 -12.49
N ALA A 379 -17.51 12.72 -11.61
CA ALA A 379 -16.81 11.61 -10.99
C ALA A 379 -16.50 11.98 -9.53
N ASN A 380 -16.79 11.07 -8.58
CA ASN A 380 -16.49 11.31 -7.18
C ASN A 380 -14.98 11.11 -6.88
N ALA A 381 -14.57 11.49 -5.67
CA ALA A 381 -13.17 11.35 -5.24
C ALA A 381 -12.67 9.90 -5.32
N ALA A 382 -13.53 8.92 -4.97
CA ALA A 382 -13.20 7.51 -5.07
C ALA A 382 -12.94 7.08 -6.52
N ALA A 383 -13.71 7.60 -7.49
CA ALA A 383 -13.49 7.33 -8.91
C ALA A 383 -12.14 7.85 -9.38
N LEU A 384 -11.79 9.08 -8.98
CA LEU A 384 -10.50 9.69 -9.32
C LEU A 384 -9.33 8.91 -8.71
N GLN A 385 -9.45 8.53 -7.44
CA GLN A 385 -8.42 7.76 -6.74
C GLN A 385 -8.28 6.33 -7.29
N THR A 386 -9.41 5.65 -7.49
CA THR A 386 -9.39 4.26 -7.97
C THR A 386 -8.77 4.15 -9.36
N PHE A 387 -9.08 5.10 -10.25
CA PHE A 387 -8.62 5.05 -11.64
C PHE A 387 -7.39 5.92 -11.94
N GLY A 388 -6.94 6.73 -10.98
CA GLY A 388 -5.70 7.51 -11.10
C GLY A 388 -5.78 8.70 -12.07
N PHE A 389 -6.99 9.19 -12.37
CA PHE A 389 -7.20 10.35 -13.23
C PHE A 389 -7.47 11.61 -12.40
N GLY A 390 -7.03 12.76 -12.90
CA GLY A 390 -7.51 14.05 -12.43
C GLY A 390 -8.92 14.34 -12.93
N ALA A 391 -9.67 15.15 -12.19
CA ALA A 391 -11.04 15.49 -12.58
C ALA A 391 -11.11 16.12 -13.99
N GLU A 392 -10.16 17.03 -14.30
CA GLU A 392 -10.10 17.70 -15.61
C GLU A 392 -9.76 16.74 -16.77
N GLU A 393 -9.15 15.60 -16.46
CA GLU A 393 -8.79 14.60 -17.47
C GLU A 393 -9.96 13.66 -17.80
N LEU A 394 -10.97 13.61 -16.93
CA LEU A 394 -12.15 12.77 -17.08
C LEU A 394 -13.38 13.56 -17.57
N LEU A 395 -13.60 14.75 -17.01
CA LEU A 395 -14.78 15.54 -17.34
C LEU A 395 -14.83 15.90 -18.84
N GLY A 396 -15.98 15.68 -19.47
CA GLY A 396 -16.19 15.87 -20.89
C GLY A 396 -15.58 14.79 -21.80
N GLN A 397 -14.81 13.88 -21.24
CA GLN A 397 -14.22 12.75 -21.97
C GLN A 397 -15.16 11.56 -21.99
N THR A 398 -15.04 10.72 -23.00
CA THR A 398 -15.82 9.48 -23.08
C THR A 398 -15.31 8.49 -22.06
N LEU A 399 -16.19 8.02 -21.16
CA LEU A 399 -15.83 7.13 -20.08
C LEU A 399 -15.21 5.83 -20.59
N HIS A 400 -15.77 5.28 -21.67
CA HIS A 400 -15.24 4.09 -22.32
C HIS A 400 -13.76 4.23 -22.70
N GLU A 401 -13.36 5.36 -23.33
CA GLU A 401 -11.99 5.58 -23.79
C GLU A 401 -10.98 5.74 -22.63
N LYS A 402 -11.47 6.08 -21.44
CA LYS A 402 -10.60 6.33 -20.29
C LYS A 402 -10.36 5.09 -19.44
N ILE A 403 -11.42 4.33 -19.12
CA ILE A 403 -11.31 3.24 -18.13
C ILE A 403 -11.70 1.87 -18.68
N HIS A 404 -12.34 1.77 -19.86
CA HIS A 404 -12.86 0.50 -20.38
C HIS A 404 -12.57 0.32 -21.88
N TYR A 405 -11.37 0.69 -22.32
CA TYR A 405 -10.96 0.76 -23.73
C TYR A 405 -10.32 -0.52 -24.28
N ARG A 406 -10.10 -1.53 -23.44
CA ARG A 406 -9.50 -2.81 -23.84
C ARG A 406 -10.05 -3.98 -23.04
N TYR A 407 -9.90 -5.17 -23.58
CA TYR A 407 -10.17 -6.43 -22.90
C TYR A 407 -9.05 -6.78 -21.91
N PRO A 408 -9.29 -7.71 -20.94
CA PRO A 408 -8.26 -8.19 -20.02
C PRO A 408 -7.03 -8.80 -20.71
N ASP A 409 -7.19 -9.33 -21.93
CA ASP A 409 -6.13 -9.89 -22.75
C ASP A 409 -5.30 -8.83 -23.52
N GLY A 410 -5.62 -7.56 -23.33
CA GLY A 410 -4.92 -6.41 -23.92
C GLY A 410 -5.43 -5.98 -25.29
N ARG A 411 -6.34 -6.70 -25.92
CA ARG A 411 -6.94 -6.30 -27.21
C ARG A 411 -7.81 -5.06 -27.02
N PRO A 412 -7.84 -4.12 -27.98
CA PRO A 412 -8.75 -2.99 -27.93
C PRO A 412 -10.21 -3.44 -27.84
N LEU A 413 -10.98 -2.84 -26.96
CA LEU A 413 -12.41 -3.05 -26.84
C LEU A 413 -13.14 -1.99 -27.66
N PRO A 414 -13.82 -2.36 -28.75
CA PRO A 414 -14.61 -1.42 -29.52
C PRO A 414 -15.78 -0.90 -28.68
N ARG A 415 -16.11 0.39 -28.84
CA ARG A 415 -17.23 1.01 -28.14
C ARG A 415 -18.57 0.29 -28.40
N SER A 416 -18.75 -0.26 -29.58
CA SER A 416 -19.95 -1.04 -29.96
C SER A 416 -20.09 -2.35 -29.15
N GLU A 417 -18.97 -2.86 -28.62
CA GLU A 417 -18.95 -4.08 -27.81
C GLU A 417 -18.90 -3.76 -26.31
N CYS A 418 -18.63 -2.49 -25.96
CA CYS A 418 -18.64 -2.02 -24.58
C CYS A 418 -20.00 -2.22 -23.95
N PHE A 419 -20.01 -2.97 -22.87
CA PHE A 419 -21.21 -3.32 -22.13
C PHE A 419 -22.01 -2.07 -21.69
N PHE A 420 -21.33 -1.04 -21.19
CA PHE A 420 -21.96 0.20 -20.72
C PHE A 420 -22.58 1.00 -21.88
N ALA A 421 -21.87 1.14 -22.99
CA ALA A 421 -22.41 1.84 -24.14
C ALA A 421 -23.68 1.16 -24.69
N ARG A 422 -23.67 -0.18 -24.69
CA ARG A 422 -24.84 -0.97 -25.09
C ARG A 422 -26.01 -0.85 -24.11
N THR A 423 -25.74 -0.83 -22.82
CA THR A 423 -26.80 -0.73 -21.79
C THR A 423 -27.37 0.68 -21.70
N LEU A 424 -26.55 1.71 -21.90
CA LEU A 424 -27.01 3.09 -22.03
C LEU A 424 -27.98 3.23 -23.22
N ALA A 425 -27.60 2.71 -24.39
CA ALA A 425 -28.45 2.70 -25.57
C ALA A 425 -29.74 1.92 -25.38
N ALA A 426 -29.69 0.79 -24.64
CA ALA A 426 -30.86 -0.07 -24.37
C ALA A 426 -31.67 0.40 -23.16
N ARG A 427 -31.27 1.45 -22.43
CA ARG A 427 -31.90 1.96 -21.20
C ARG A 427 -32.13 0.87 -20.15
N LYS A 428 -31.17 -0.06 -19.99
CA LYS A 428 -31.27 -1.14 -19.02
C LYS A 428 -30.50 -0.81 -17.75
N VAL A 429 -31.10 -1.15 -16.61
CA VAL A 429 -30.39 -1.15 -15.33
C VAL A 429 -29.67 -2.46 -15.17
N ILE A 430 -28.42 -2.40 -14.79
CA ILE A 430 -27.58 -3.56 -14.49
C ILE A 430 -26.99 -3.40 -13.10
N ARG A 431 -26.92 -4.49 -12.37
CA ARG A 431 -26.39 -4.52 -11.00
C ARG A 431 -25.41 -5.66 -10.86
N ASN A 432 -24.36 -5.40 -10.06
CA ASN A 432 -23.37 -6.39 -9.63
C ASN A 432 -22.70 -7.12 -10.81
N HIS A 433 -22.43 -6.39 -11.90
CA HIS A 433 -21.69 -6.92 -13.05
C HIS A 433 -20.20 -6.85 -12.75
N GLN A 434 -19.49 -7.96 -12.91
CA GLN A 434 -18.04 -7.98 -12.76
C GLN A 434 -17.37 -7.78 -14.11
N ASP A 435 -16.43 -6.83 -14.14
CA ASP A 435 -15.69 -6.48 -15.34
C ASP A 435 -14.26 -6.04 -14.99
N VAL A 436 -13.44 -5.82 -15.98
CA VAL A 436 -12.06 -5.36 -15.81
C VAL A 436 -11.93 -3.98 -16.42
N PHE A 437 -11.63 -3.00 -15.58
CA PHE A 437 -11.33 -1.64 -15.99
C PHE A 437 -9.82 -1.38 -15.90
N PHE A 438 -9.41 -0.24 -16.41
CA PHE A 438 -8.00 0.13 -16.44
C PHE A 438 -7.77 1.49 -15.80
N ARG A 439 -6.76 1.56 -14.96
CA ARG A 439 -6.28 2.84 -14.42
C ARG A 439 -5.54 3.64 -15.50
N LYS A 440 -5.26 4.89 -15.21
CA LYS A 440 -4.47 5.78 -16.06
C LYS A 440 -3.08 5.23 -16.39
N ASP A 441 -2.45 4.52 -15.46
CA ASP A 441 -1.15 3.88 -15.64
C ASP A 441 -1.22 2.57 -16.43
N GLY A 442 -2.42 2.17 -16.86
CA GLY A 442 -2.67 0.95 -17.60
C GLY A 442 -2.82 -0.31 -16.74
N THR A 443 -2.78 -0.20 -15.41
CA THR A 443 -3.04 -1.35 -14.54
C THR A 443 -4.50 -1.77 -14.61
N ALA A 444 -4.74 -3.09 -14.63
CA ALA A 444 -6.07 -3.67 -14.61
C ALA A 444 -6.66 -3.63 -13.19
N VAL A 445 -7.93 -3.31 -13.09
CA VAL A 445 -8.73 -3.31 -11.86
C VAL A 445 -9.95 -4.17 -12.09
N ILE A 446 -10.14 -5.20 -11.26
CA ILE A 446 -11.38 -5.98 -11.27
C ILE A 446 -12.43 -5.19 -10.52
N VAL A 447 -13.49 -4.86 -11.20
CA VAL A 447 -14.58 -4.09 -10.59
C VAL A 447 -15.88 -4.89 -10.55
N GLU A 448 -16.63 -4.68 -9.49
CA GLU A 448 -18.06 -4.98 -9.47
C GLU A 448 -18.83 -3.68 -9.70
N CYS A 449 -19.57 -3.60 -10.76
CA CYS A 449 -20.20 -2.37 -11.19
C CYS A 449 -21.70 -2.48 -11.39
N SER A 450 -22.36 -1.37 -11.16
CA SER A 450 -23.78 -1.18 -11.43
C SER A 450 -23.98 0.02 -12.34
N HIS A 451 -24.82 -0.12 -13.34
CA HIS A 451 -25.11 0.91 -14.32
C HIS A 451 -26.62 1.14 -14.42
N ALA A 452 -27.02 2.40 -14.35
CA ALA A 452 -28.42 2.78 -14.44
C ALA A 452 -28.60 4.03 -15.33
N PRO A 453 -29.58 4.04 -16.25
CA PRO A 453 -29.91 5.24 -16.99
C PRO A 453 -30.43 6.30 -16.03
N LEU A 454 -30.05 7.55 -16.26
CA LEU A 454 -30.62 8.72 -15.58
C LEU A 454 -31.67 9.33 -16.47
N GLU A 455 -32.85 9.50 -15.92
CA GLU A 455 -33.99 10.08 -16.63
C GLU A 455 -34.51 11.30 -15.88
N ALA A 456 -34.87 12.33 -16.60
CA ALA A 456 -35.60 13.49 -16.12
C ALA A 456 -36.74 13.75 -17.07
N GLU A 457 -37.98 13.94 -16.55
CA GLU A 457 -39.19 14.21 -17.30
C GLU A 457 -39.44 13.22 -18.45
N GLY A 458 -39.12 11.93 -18.23
CA GLY A 458 -39.29 10.87 -19.24
C GLY A 458 -38.27 10.88 -20.37
N ARG A 459 -37.25 11.76 -20.30
CA ARG A 459 -36.11 11.81 -21.25
C ARG A 459 -34.83 11.31 -20.59
N SER A 460 -34.06 10.53 -21.31
CA SER A 460 -32.72 10.14 -20.85
C SER A 460 -31.83 11.36 -20.84
N ILE A 461 -31.19 11.62 -19.71
CA ILE A 461 -30.20 12.70 -19.52
C ILE A 461 -28.79 12.17 -19.39
N GLY A 462 -28.64 10.85 -19.34
CA GLY A 462 -27.34 10.22 -19.16
C GLY A 462 -27.42 8.89 -18.43
N ALA A 463 -26.34 8.53 -17.74
CA ALA A 463 -26.27 7.33 -16.92
C ALA A 463 -25.41 7.51 -15.68
N LEU A 464 -25.68 6.68 -14.69
CA LEU A 464 -24.90 6.50 -13.48
C LEU A 464 -24.15 5.17 -13.56
N LEU A 465 -22.84 5.20 -13.37
CA LEU A 465 -22.01 4.04 -13.15
C LEU A 465 -21.44 4.09 -11.72
N ILE A 466 -21.64 3.02 -10.99
CA ILE A 466 -21.00 2.78 -9.70
C ILE A 466 -20.06 1.58 -9.89
N ALA A 467 -18.81 1.73 -9.50
CA ALA A 467 -17.81 0.68 -9.64
C ALA A 467 -17.02 0.52 -8.32
N ARG A 468 -17.06 -0.68 -7.79
CA ARG A 468 -16.30 -1.09 -6.62
C ARG A 468 -15.08 -1.89 -7.08
N ASP A 469 -13.91 -1.48 -6.65
CA ASP A 469 -12.69 -2.26 -6.83
C ASP A 469 -12.74 -3.49 -5.94
N ILE A 470 -12.76 -4.66 -6.55
CA ILE A 470 -12.78 -5.97 -5.88
C ILE A 470 -11.49 -6.76 -6.15
N THR A 471 -10.44 -6.07 -6.61
CA THR A 471 -9.17 -6.71 -6.98
C THR A 471 -8.53 -7.41 -5.78
N GLU A 472 -8.53 -6.76 -4.63
CA GLU A 472 -7.97 -7.30 -3.39
C GLU A 472 -8.87 -8.41 -2.80
N ASP A 473 -10.18 -8.21 -2.82
CA ASP A 473 -11.18 -9.22 -2.40
C ASP A 473 -10.99 -10.53 -3.21
N LYS A 474 -10.76 -10.41 -4.51
CA LYS A 474 -10.52 -11.56 -5.38
C LYS A 474 -9.18 -12.25 -5.11
N ARG A 475 -8.12 -11.49 -4.87
CA ARG A 475 -6.81 -12.05 -4.50
C ARG A 475 -6.87 -12.81 -3.20
N LEU A 476 -7.52 -12.26 -2.19
CA LEU A 476 -7.69 -12.92 -0.89
C LEU A 476 -8.51 -14.20 -0.99
N LEU A 477 -9.52 -14.24 -1.88
CA LEU A 477 -10.32 -15.44 -2.12
C LEU A 477 -9.56 -16.51 -2.91
N GLU A 478 -8.64 -16.11 -3.80
CA GLU A 478 -7.75 -17.04 -4.52
C GLU A 478 -6.69 -17.63 -3.58
N ASP A 479 -6.12 -16.82 -2.70
CA ASP A 479 -5.14 -17.27 -1.70
C ASP A 479 -5.76 -18.21 -0.64
N GLN A 480 -7.08 -18.12 -0.41
CA GLN A 480 -7.81 -18.99 0.52
C GLN A 480 -8.32 -20.29 -0.12
N ARG A 481 -8.15 -20.51 -1.43
CA ARG A 481 -8.47 -21.79 -2.06
C ARG A 481 -7.38 -22.81 -1.73
N PRO A 482 -7.68 -23.87 -0.97
CA PRO A 482 -6.73 -24.95 -0.80
C PRO A 482 -6.43 -25.53 -2.18
N ALA A 483 -5.16 -25.74 -2.47
CA ALA A 483 -4.72 -26.47 -3.66
C ALA A 483 -5.47 -27.80 -3.70
N ALA A 484 -6.45 -27.88 -4.55
CA ALA A 484 -7.16 -29.12 -4.81
C ALA A 484 -6.15 -30.12 -5.38
N GLY A 485 -5.79 -31.08 -4.53
CA GLY A 485 -4.86 -32.14 -4.81
C GLY A 485 -5.22 -32.86 -6.09
N SER A 486 -4.25 -33.00 -6.94
CA SER A 486 -4.20 -34.00 -7.96
C SER A 486 -4.16 -35.41 -7.32
N HIS A 487 -5.29 -36.03 -7.14
CA HIS A 487 -5.37 -37.47 -7.08
C HIS A 487 -5.83 -37.94 -8.44
N SER A 488 -4.83 -38.23 -9.26
CA SER A 488 -4.96 -39.18 -10.34
C SER A 488 -5.07 -40.58 -9.73
N SER A 489 -6.16 -41.24 -9.93
CA SER A 489 -6.28 -42.66 -9.77
C SER A 489 -6.37 -43.26 -11.18
N ILE A 490 -5.37 -44.11 -11.50
CA ILE A 490 -5.32 -45.21 -12.45
C ILE A 490 -5.84 -44.95 -13.85
#